data_bbd3e0d932fa4140f1afe1a5c3cccf5b
#
_entry.id   bbd3e0d932fa4140f1afe1a5c3cccf5b
#
_cell.length_a   1.000
_cell.length_b   1.000
_cell.length_c   1.000
_cell.angle_alpha   90.00
_cell.angle_beta   90.00
_cell.angle_gamma   90.00
#
_symmetry.space_group_name_H-M   'P 1'
#
loop_
_entity.id
_entity.type
_entity.pdbx_description
1 polymer ?
#
loop_
_entity_poly.entity_id
_entity_poly.type
_entity_poly.pdbx_seq_one_letter_code
_entity_poly.pdbx_strand_id
1 'polypeptide(L)'
;VSTELGFFVNGNYMYNNRYYADVVYRVTGSSKFGANNRYGSFWSAGLGWNIHNESFITSNKIDILKIRGSLGYTGKVNFSPFQAMTMYQFSGDLEYLNGIGAIPQGIGNKDLGWERELSYNVGTDISLFDRRLNFTFDVYLKKTTDLVLDASRAPSTGTTSAKENIGEMENKGLEFQVDGMLVQRNDFYWQVAATGSMNRNRILKINSALKKANEDANKVDSKTPLAQYEEGESTSALKVVKSAGIDPATGQEVFIKLNGERTFEYSADDKFVIGDTEPKFRGTVSTNLFYKGFSLYLLGRYECGAYLYNTTRATKVEGADPKKNADKRVFSSRWKNPGDIAFYKDIADSEGWGANPKHTDRFVEKENVFTLGTVNFGYEFRPNICSKIGVRNLRVGVNLTDIVRWSNVKIERGTTYLYSNGFEFTLSTTF
;
A
#
# COMPACT_ATOMS: atom_id res chain seq x y z
N VAL A 1 -6.35 8.80 26.23
CA VAL A 1 -6.37 7.43 26.76
C VAL A 1 -7.61 6.74 26.20
N SER A 2 -7.47 5.52 25.69
CA SER A 2 -8.61 4.68 25.29
C SER A 2 -8.62 3.41 26.15
N THR A 3 -9.81 2.90 26.43
CA THR A 3 -10.01 1.66 27.22
C THR A 3 -10.71 0.64 26.31
N GLU A 4 -10.24 -0.58 26.36
CA GLU A 4 -10.85 -1.71 25.67
C GLU A 4 -11.11 -2.85 26.66
N LEU A 5 -12.26 -3.49 26.54
CA LEU A 5 -12.66 -4.66 27.31
C LEU A 5 -13.13 -5.74 26.33
N GLY A 6 -12.59 -6.94 26.45
CA GLY A 6 -12.94 -8.04 25.56
C GLY A 6 -13.10 -9.36 26.30
N PHE A 7 -14.11 -10.12 25.91
CA PHE A 7 -14.33 -11.49 26.32
C PHE A 7 -14.29 -12.37 25.09
N PHE A 8 -13.64 -13.52 25.18
CA PHE A 8 -13.58 -14.44 24.05
C PHE A 8 -13.69 -15.89 24.56
N VAL A 9 -14.17 -16.72 23.66
CA VAL A 9 -14.16 -18.17 23.80
C VAL A 9 -13.62 -18.76 22.49
N ASN A 10 -12.78 -19.76 22.59
CA ASN A 10 -12.28 -20.50 21.46
C ASN A 10 -12.42 -22.00 21.68
N GLY A 11 -12.70 -22.72 20.62
CA GLY A 11 -12.73 -24.17 20.57
C GLY A 11 -11.92 -24.67 19.39
N ASN A 12 -11.07 -25.66 19.66
CA ASN A 12 -10.27 -26.31 18.63
C ASN A 12 -10.53 -27.81 18.71
N TYR A 13 -10.77 -28.44 17.58
CA TYR A 13 -11.00 -29.88 17.50
C TYR A 13 -10.16 -30.49 16.38
N MET A 14 -9.50 -31.59 16.67
CA MET A 14 -8.72 -32.37 15.71
C MET A 14 -9.11 -33.83 15.79
N TYR A 15 -9.50 -34.41 14.65
CA TYR A 15 -9.84 -35.82 14.54
C TYR A 15 -8.78 -36.59 13.74
N ASN A 16 -8.20 -37.61 14.35
CA ASN A 16 -7.19 -38.48 13.75
C ASN A 16 -6.02 -37.78 13.06
N ASN A 17 -5.64 -36.59 13.51
CA ASN A 17 -4.65 -35.74 12.83
C ASN A 17 -4.98 -35.43 11.35
N ARG A 18 -6.21 -35.71 10.90
CA ARG A 18 -6.66 -35.52 9.51
C ARG A 18 -7.52 -34.28 9.34
N TYR A 19 -8.55 -34.17 10.19
CA TYR A 19 -9.54 -33.08 10.10
C TYR A 19 -9.40 -32.21 11.32
N TYR A 20 -9.35 -30.90 11.12
CA TYR A 20 -9.40 -29.96 12.22
C TYR A 20 -10.45 -28.88 11.97
N ALA A 21 -11.03 -28.41 13.05
CA ALA A 21 -11.97 -27.30 13.08
C ALA A 21 -11.57 -26.36 14.23
N ASP A 22 -11.63 -25.08 13.98
CA ASP A 22 -11.50 -24.04 14.99
C ASP A 22 -12.64 -23.06 14.91
N VAL A 23 -13.07 -22.59 16.06
CA VAL A 23 -14.12 -21.57 16.18
C VAL A 23 -13.69 -20.60 17.26
N VAL A 24 -13.79 -19.32 16.97
CA VAL A 24 -13.54 -18.23 17.93
C VAL A 24 -14.76 -17.34 17.94
N TYR A 25 -15.22 -16.98 19.13
CA TYR A 25 -16.21 -15.93 19.32
C TYR A 25 -15.69 -14.92 20.33
N ARG A 26 -15.79 -13.63 19.98
CA ARG A 26 -15.29 -12.52 20.80
C ARG A 26 -16.30 -11.39 20.85
N VAL A 27 -16.52 -10.86 22.04
CA VAL A 27 -17.22 -9.60 22.27
C VAL A 27 -16.21 -8.59 22.78
N THR A 28 -16.09 -7.45 22.11
CA THR A 28 -15.13 -6.40 22.48
C THR A 28 -15.85 -5.07 22.55
N GLY A 29 -15.62 -4.33 23.63
CA GLY A 29 -16.05 -2.95 23.80
C GLY A 29 -14.86 -2.00 23.78
N SER A 30 -15.03 -0.81 23.20
CA SER A 30 -14.01 0.22 23.21
C SER A 30 -14.62 1.60 23.50
N SER A 31 -13.93 2.38 24.30
CA SER A 31 -14.33 3.75 24.64
C SER A 31 -14.19 4.74 23.48
N LYS A 32 -13.60 4.32 22.37
CA LYS A 32 -13.46 5.15 21.15
C LYS A 32 -14.78 5.34 20.42
N PHE A 33 -15.72 4.40 20.59
CA PHE A 33 -16.99 4.39 19.87
C PHE A 33 -18.08 5.21 20.54
N GLY A 34 -19.11 5.50 19.80
CA GLY A 34 -20.32 6.14 20.28
C GLY A 34 -21.03 5.33 21.36
N ALA A 35 -21.79 6.00 22.17
CA ALA A 35 -22.44 5.37 23.34
C ALA A 35 -23.34 4.18 22.97
N ASN A 36 -23.92 4.21 21.76
CA ASN A 36 -24.85 3.18 21.29
C ASN A 36 -24.15 1.95 20.69
N ASN A 37 -22.89 2.07 20.23
CA ASN A 37 -22.18 1.04 19.47
C ASN A 37 -20.81 0.68 20.05
N ARG A 38 -20.63 0.80 21.37
CA ARG A 38 -19.35 0.51 22.03
C ARG A 38 -18.92 -0.94 21.91
N TYR A 39 -19.86 -1.87 21.91
CA TYR A 39 -19.60 -3.30 21.87
C TYR A 39 -19.85 -3.86 20.48
N GLY A 40 -18.90 -4.66 20.00
CA GLY A 40 -19.02 -5.46 18.79
C GLY A 40 -18.83 -6.95 19.10
N SER A 41 -19.59 -7.79 18.44
CA SER A 41 -19.41 -9.25 18.47
C SER A 41 -18.79 -9.72 17.16
N PHE A 42 -17.72 -10.50 17.31
CA PHE A 42 -16.90 -10.97 16.21
C PHE A 42 -16.72 -12.48 16.32
N TRP A 43 -16.57 -13.14 15.19
CA TRP A 43 -16.38 -14.58 15.18
C TRP A 43 -15.53 -15.01 13.99
N SER A 44 -14.89 -16.15 14.11
CA SER A 44 -14.25 -16.84 13.00
C SER A 44 -14.42 -18.34 13.14
N ALA A 45 -14.49 -19.00 12.01
CA ALA A 45 -14.51 -20.46 11.92
C ALA A 45 -13.52 -20.90 10.83
N GLY A 46 -12.73 -21.90 11.14
CA GLY A 46 -11.76 -22.51 10.25
C GLY A 46 -11.96 -24.01 10.17
N LEU A 47 -11.74 -24.55 8.97
CA LEU A 47 -11.72 -25.96 8.71
C LEU A 47 -10.44 -26.32 7.96
N GLY A 48 -9.90 -27.49 8.23
CA GLY A 48 -8.74 -27.98 7.52
C GLY A 48 -8.68 -29.47 7.41
N TRP A 49 -8.08 -29.90 6.32
CA TRP A 49 -7.88 -31.30 5.98
C TRP A 49 -6.42 -31.59 5.70
N ASN A 50 -5.81 -32.41 6.54
CA ASN A 50 -4.45 -32.93 6.39
C ASN A 50 -4.48 -34.16 5.47
N ILE A 51 -4.52 -33.95 4.17
CA ILE A 51 -4.64 -34.98 3.16
C ILE A 51 -3.47 -35.97 3.22
N HIS A 52 -2.29 -35.51 3.58
CA HIS A 52 -1.09 -36.34 3.70
C HIS A 52 -1.22 -37.45 4.75
N ASN A 53 -2.17 -37.34 5.69
CA ASN A 53 -2.44 -38.38 6.70
C ASN A 53 -3.53 -39.38 6.26
N GLU A 54 -4.02 -39.27 5.04
CA GLU A 54 -4.98 -40.24 4.50
C GLU A 54 -4.32 -41.49 3.96
N SER A 55 -4.99 -42.62 4.09
CA SER A 55 -4.47 -43.92 3.70
C SER A 55 -4.19 -44.11 2.21
N PHE A 56 -4.80 -43.26 1.36
CA PHE A 56 -4.57 -43.28 -0.08
C PHE A 56 -3.28 -42.52 -0.50
N ILE A 57 -2.69 -41.73 0.40
CA ILE A 57 -1.40 -41.06 0.15
C ILE A 57 -0.30 -41.97 0.64
N THR A 58 0.33 -42.67 -0.27
CA THR A 58 1.43 -43.60 0.03
C THR A 58 2.81 -43.10 -0.36
N SER A 59 2.88 -41.87 -0.86
CA SER A 59 4.13 -41.28 -1.37
C SER A 59 4.98 -40.72 -0.23
N ASN A 60 6.19 -41.23 -0.09
CA ASN A 60 7.21 -40.77 0.87
C ASN A 60 7.80 -39.39 0.49
N LYS A 61 7.38 -38.79 -0.64
CA LYS A 61 7.87 -37.49 -1.10
C LYS A 61 6.98 -36.32 -0.66
N ILE A 62 5.80 -36.63 -0.12
CA ILE A 62 4.83 -35.64 0.35
C ILE A 62 4.86 -35.64 1.86
N ASP A 63 5.43 -34.59 2.45
CA ASP A 63 5.52 -34.43 3.91
C ASP A 63 4.27 -33.74 4.47
N ILE A 64 3.76 -32.75 3.74
CA ILE A 64 2.54 -32.02 4.08
C ILE A 64 1.75 -31.79 2.79
N LEU A 65 0.49 -32.13 2.84
CA LEU A 65 -0.52 -31.72 1.87
C LEU A 65 -1.77 -31.39 2.67
N LYS A 66 -2.06 -30.11 2.81
CA LYS A 66 -3.14 -29.59 3.64
C LYS A 66 -3.98 -28.61 2.85
N ILE A 67 -5.28 -28.73 2.95
CA ILE A 67 -6.24 -27.73 2.47
C ILE A 67 -6.89 -27.12 3.70
N ARG A 68 -7.07 -25.80 3.68
CA ARG A 68 -7.71 -25.04 4.75
C ARG A 68 -8.69 -24.03 4.18
N GLY A 69 -9.76 -23.80 4.92
CA GLY A 69 -10.74 -22.76 4.62
C GLY A 69 -11.11 -22.05 5.89
N SER A 70 -11.30 -20.75 5.82
CA SER A 70 -11.76 -19.97 6.96
C SER A 70 -12.75 -18.89 6.54
N LEU A 71 -13.65 -18.61 7.46
CA LEU A 71 -14.64 -17.55 7.38
C LEU A 71 -14.59 -16.76 8.67
N GLY A 72 -14.41 -15.44 8.57
CA GLY A 72 -14.28 -14.60 9.75
C GLY A 72 -15.04 -13.29 9.60
N TYR A 73 -15.69 -12.88 10.68
CA TYR A 73 -16.33 -11.59 10.82
C TYR A 73 -15.63 -10.81 11.92
N THR A 74 -14.88 -9.77 11.54
CA THR A 74 -14.00 -9.03 12.44
C THR A 74 -14.34 -7.56 12.44
N GLY A 75 -13.99 -6.87 13.55
CA GLY A 75 -14.15 -5.43 13.68
C GLY A 75 -12.81 -4.72 13.71
N LYS A 76 -12.77 -3.55 13.11
CA LYS A 76 -11.59 -2.65 13.11
C LYS A 76 -11.92 -1.30 13.70
N VAL A 77 -10.92 -0.66 14.29
CA VAL A 77 -10.96 0.72 14.78
C VAL A 77 -9.91 1.51 14.02
N ASN A 78 -10.33 2.40 13.13
CA ASN A 78 -9.43 3.16 12.28
C ASN A 78 -9.53 4.67 12.50
N PHE A 79 -9.78 5.10 13.76
CA PHE A 79 -9.85 6.51 14.09
C PHE A 79 -9.30 6.80 15.49
N SER A 80 -8.95 8.06 15.70
CA SER A 80 -8.38 8.55 16.97
C SER A 80 -9.41 8.56 18.10
N PRO A 81 -8.99 8.46 19.38
CA PRO A 81 -9.89 8.63 20.52
C PRO A 81 -10.67 9.95 20.46
N PHE A 82 -11.85 9.97 21.09
CA PHE A 82 -12.73 11.13 21.25
C PHE A 82 -13.49 11.59 20.00
N GLN A 83 -13.32 10.97 18.83
CA GLN A 83 -14.07 11.38 17.61
C GLN A 83 -15.57 11.07 17.68
N ALA A 84 -15.99 10.18 18.59
CA ALA A 84 -17.40 9.94 18.88
C ALA A 84 -18.00 10.98 19.84
N MET A 85 -17.20 11.89 20.38
CA MET A 85 -17.61 12.88 21.37
C MET A 85 -17.53 14.29 20.79
N THR A 86 -18.47 15.14 21.16
CA THR A 86 -18.37 16.58 20.85
C THR A 86 -17.26 17.20 21.68
N MET A 87 -16.31 17.84 21.01
CA MET A 87 -15.18 18.51 21.66
C MET A 87 -15.24 19.99 21.39
N TYR A 88 -14.86 20.78 22.38
CA TYR A 88 -14.75 22.23 22.30
C TYR A 88 -13.32 22.65 22.56
N GLN A 89 -12.87 23.65 21.85
CA GLN A 89 -11.59 24.33 22.10
C GLN A 89 -11.88 25.74 22.61
N PHE A 90 -11.27 26.09 23.73
CA PHE A 90 -11.26 27.46 24.18
C PHE A 90 -10.26 28.28 23.36
N SER A 91 -10.68 29.46 22.90
CA SER A 91 -9.83 30.38 22.15
C SER A 91 -9.76 31.70 22.87
N GLY A 92 -8.55 32.12 23.22
CA GLY A 92 -8.30 33.41 23.84
C GLY A 92 -8.54 34.59 22.90
N ASP A 93 -8.57 34.33 21.58
CA ASP A 93 -8.78 35.36 20.55
C ASP A 93 -10.27 35.59 20.21
N LEU A 94 -11.14 34.75 20.79
CA LEU A 94 -12.60 34.83 20.59
C LEU A 94 -13.28 35.14 21.92
N GLU A 95 -13.66 36.35 22.10
CA GLU A 95 -14.46 36.80 23.25
C GLU A 95 -15.94 36.71 22.96
N TYR A 96 -16.72 36.19 23.89
CA TYR A 96 -18.15 36.20 23.90
C TYR A 96 -18.66 36.81 25.21
N LEU A 97 -19.32 37.95 25.15
CA LEU A 97 -19.85 38.70 26.32
C LEU A 97 -18.79 38.89 27.42
N ASN A 98 -17.58 39.34 27.08
CA ASN A 98 -16.43 39.56 27.97
C ASN A 98 -15.88 38.27 28.61
N GLY A 99 -16.17 37.10 28.04
CA GLY A 99 -15.63 35.78 28.46
C GLY A 99 -14.89 35.08 27.35
N ILE A 100 -14.04 34.10 27.73
CA ILE A 100 -13.31 33.26 26.74
C ILE A 100 -14.33 32.47 25.92
N GLY A 101 -14.26 32.60 24.60
CA GLY A 101 -15.09 31.87 23.66
C GLY A 101 -14.66 30.40 23.53
N ALA A 102 -15.62 29.51 23.29
CA ALA A 102 -15.37 28.10 22.97
C ALA A 102 -15.98 27.77 21.61
N ILE A 103 -15.15 27.21 20.73
CA ILE A 103 -15.57 26.74 19.41
C ILE A 103 -15.61 25.21 19.36
N PRO A 104 -16.61 24.62 18.69
CA PRO A 104 -16.64 23.17 18.50
C PRO A 104 -15.51 22.74 17.58
N GLN A 105 -14.68 21.83 18.01
CA GLN A 105 -13.62 21.18 17.24
C GLN A 105 -14.14 19.99 16.43
N GLY A 106 -15.23 19.40 16.88
CA GLY A 106 -15.88 18.27 16.22
C GLY A 106 -17.20 17.95 16.88
N ILE A 107 -18.18 17.55 16.09
CA ILE A 107 -19.46 17.06 16.58
C ILE A 107 -19.35 15.56 16.77
N GLY A 108 -19.64 15.08 17.96
CA GLY A 108 -19.67 13.68 18.31
C GLY A 108 -20.81 12.93 17.62
N ASN A 109 -20.56 11.68 17.29
CA ASN A 109 -21.54 10.76 16.76
C ASN A 109 -21.76 9.61 17.75
N LYS A 110 -22.94 9.59 18.42
CA LYS A 110 -23.28 8.55 19.39
C LYS A 110 -23.47 7.16 18.75
N ASP A 111 -23.70 7.14 17.43
CA ASP A 111 -23.91 5.93 16.64
C ASP A 111 -22.64 5.47 15.92
N LEU A 112 -21.51 6.16 16.13
CA LEU A 112 -20.24 5.76 15.56
C LEU A 112 -19.83 4.37 16.08
N GLY A 113 -19.72 3.40 15.16
CA GLY A 113 -19.49 2.00 15.48
C GLY A 113 -18.26 1.41 14.79
N TRP A 114 -18.11 0.11 14.95
CA TRP A 114 -17.03 -0.68 14.37
C TRP A 114 -17.12 -0.74 12.84
N GLU A 115 -15.99 -0.57 12.17
CA GLU A 115 -15.83 -1.05 10.79
C GLU A 115 -15.85 -2.57 10.82
N ARG A 116 -16.63 -3.19 9.95
CA ARG A 116 -16.87 -4.64 9.94
C ARG A 116 -16.29 -5.26 8.69
N GLU A 117 -15.55 -6.34 8.85
CA GLU A 117 -14.95 -7.07 7.73
C GLU A 117 -15.40 -8.53 7.76
N LEU A 118 -16.06 -8.96 6.69
CA LEU A 118 -16.33 -10.37 6.41
C LEU A 118 -15.25 -10.89 5.46
N SER A 119 -14.48 -11.87 5.94
CA SER A 119 -13.32 -12.43 5.23
C SER A 119 -13.54 -13.90 4.94
N TYR A 120 -13.37 -14.28 3.69
CA TYR A 120 -13.30 -15.66 3.21
C TYR A 120 -11.85 -15.94 2.78
N ASN A 121 -11.29 -17.04 3.23
CA ASN A 121 -9.96 -17.49 2.80
C ASN A 121 -10.00 -18.98 2.52
N VAL A 122 -9.37 -19.40 1.42
CA VAL A 122 -9.10 -20.79 1.09
C VAL A 122 -7.62 -20.90 0.75
N GLY A 123 -6.93 -21.84 1.40
CA GLY A 123 -5.49 -22.01 1.21
C GLY A 123 -5.07 -23.45 1.15
N THR A 124 -3.88 -23.68 0.65
CA THR A 124 -3.21 -24.96 0.64
C THR A 124 -1.76 -24.82 1.09
N ASP A 125 -1.31 -25.76 1.89
CA ASP A 125 0.07 -25.90 2.33
C ASP A 125 0.62 -27.23 1.81
N ILE A 126 1.71 -27.16 1.05
CA ILE A 126 2.38 -28.32 0.45
C ILE A 126 3.83 -28.31 0.90
N SER A 127 4.31 -29.45 1.40
CA SER A 127 5.72 -29.66 1.76
C SER A 127 6.19 -30.97 1.16
N LEU A 128 7.31 -30.92 0.46
CA LEU A 128 7.83 -32.05 -0.33
C LEU A 128 9.30 -32.29 -0.04
N PHE A 129 9.73 -33.56 -0.24
CA PHE A 129 11.15 -34.00 -0.24
C PHE A 129 11.85 -33.71 1.09
N ASP A 130 11.31 -34.23 2.19
CA ASP A 130 11.81 -34.01 3.56
C ASP A 130 11.81 -32.50 3.91
N ARG A 131 10.71 -31.80 3.54
CA ARG A 131 10.49 -30.37 3.75
C ARG A 131 11.51 -29.47 3.03
N ARG A 132 12.13 -29.98 1.98
CA ARG A 132 13.05 -29.16 1.19
C ARG A 132 12.37 -28.17 0.28
N LEU A 133 11.14 -28.46 -0.14
CA LEU A 133 10.33 -27.57 -0.94
C LEU A 133 8.99 -27.35 -0.22
N ASN A 134 8.72 -26.11 0.15
CA ASN A 134 7.47 -25.71 0.79
C ASN A 134 6.75 -24.69 -0.09
N PHE A 135 5.46 -24.86 -0.21
CA PHE A 135 4.59 -24.00 -0.99
C PHE A 135 3.32 -23.72 -0.19
N THR A 136 2.98 -22.45 -0.03
CA THR A 136 1.72 -21.98 0.55
C THR A 136 1.01 -21.14 -0.48
N PHE A 137 -0.28 -21.37 -0.67
CA PHE A 137 -1.11 -20.62 -1.59
C PHE A 137 -2.42 -20.27 -0.93
N ASP A 138 -2.84 -19.01 -1.03
CA ASP A 138 -4.08 -18.48 -0.45
C ASP A 138 -4.85 -17.68 -1.48
N VAL A 139 -6.18 -17.84 -1.48
CA VAL A 139 -7.13 -17.00 -2.20
C VAL A 139 -8.09 -16.41 -1.17
N TYR A 140 -8.32 -15.12 -1.25
CA TYR A 140 -9.18 -14.44 -0.30
C TYR A 140 -10.17 -13.49 -0.97
N LEU A 141 -11.29 -13.30 -0.27
CA LEU A 141 -12.28 -12.26 -0.50
C LEU A 141 -12.60 -11.60 0.83
N LYS A 142 -12.44 -10.28 0.91
CA LYS A 142 -12.73 -9.47 2.11
C LYS A 142 -13.71 -8.39 1.74
N LYS A 143 -14.86 -8.36 2.38
CA LYS A 143 -15.85 -7.31 2.26
C LYS A 143 -15.88 -6.49 3.54
N THR A 144 -15.49 -5.21 3.45
CA THR A 144 -15.55 -4.26 4.56
C THR A 144 -16.78 -3.38 4.41
N THR A 145 -17.59 -3.33 5.43
CA THR A 145 -18.78 -2.49 5.56
C THR A 145 -18.61 -1.50 6.71
N ASP A 146 -19.47 -0.50 6.74
CA ASP A 146 -19.47 0.50 7.82
C ASP A 146 -18.11 1.23 7.97
N LEU A 147 -17.41 1.47 6.85
CA LEU A 147 -16.16 2.25 6.86
C LEU A 147 -16.40 3.61 7.48
N VAL A 148 -15.52 4.02 8.39
CA VAL A 148 -15.61 5.31 9.08
C VAL A 148 -14.95 6.39 8.23
N LEU A 149 -15.79 7.24 7.68
CA LEU A 149 -15.40 8.31 6.78
C LEU A 149 -15.90 9.66 7.31
N ASP A 150 -15.29 10.75 6.83
CA ASP A 150 -15.78 12.10 7.09
C ASP A 150 -17.05 12.36 6.28
N ALA A 151 -18.14 12.67 6.97
CA ALA A 151 -19.40 13.12 6.39
C ALA A 151 -19.45 14.64 6.42
N SER A 152 -19.77 15.28 5.28
CA SER A 152 -19.94 16.73 5.21
C SER A 152 -21.15 17.16 6.04
N ARG A 153 -20.98 18.24 6.79
CA ARG A 153 -22.03 18.88 7.60
C ARG A 153 -22.24 20.32 7.14
N ALA A 154 -23.46 20.81 7.31
CA ALA A 154 -23.73 22.21 7.05
C ALA A 154 -22.92 23.08 8.03
N PRO A 155 -22.22 24.13 7.57
CA PRO A 155 -21.45 25.02 8.46
C PRO A 155 -22.26 25.59 9.64
N SER A 156 -23.58 25.72 9.49
CA SER A 156 -24.50 26.10 10.55
C SER A 156 -24.53 25.19 11.76
N THR A 157 -23.99 23.95 11.65
CA THR A 157 -23.84 23.01 12.78
C THR A 157 -22.58 23.28 13.61
N GLY A 158 -21.74 24.24 13.21
CA GLY A 158 -20.49 24.60 13.89
C GLY A 158 -19.27 23.81 13.42
N THR A 159 -19.43 22.80 12.57
CA THR A 159 -18.34 22.04 11.95
C THR A 159 -18.68 21.71 10.51
N THR A 160 -17.65 21.49 9.69
CA THR A 160 -17.83 21.14 8.27
C THR A 160 -17.85 19.63 8.03
N SER A 161 -17.45 18.82 9.02
CA SER A 161 -17.47 17.37 8.90
C SER A 161 -17.72 16.67 10.24
N ALA A 162 -18.20 15.42 10.19
CA ALA A 162 -18.33 14.50 11.32
C ALA A 162 -18.01 13.08 10.84
N LYS A 163 -17.55 12.21 11.76
CA LYS A 163 -17.29 10.80 11.44
C LYS A 163 -18.59 9.98 11.40
N GLU A 164 -18.76 9.20 10.35
CA GLU A 164 -19.91 8.31 10.16
C GLU A 164 -19.48 6.97 9.55
N ASN A 165 -20.25 5.91 9.83
CA ASN A 165 -20.07 4.57 9.25
C ASN A 165 -20.86 4.48 7.93
N ILE A 166 -20.22 4.71 6.77
CA ILE A 166 -20.94 5.01 5.53
C ILE A 166 -20.35 4.46 4.24
N GLY A 167 -19.26 3.75 4.29
CA GLY A 167 -18.61 3.21 3.10
C GLY A 167 -18.63 1.68 3.06
N GLU A 168 -18.55 1.13 1.85
CA GLU A 168 -18.32 -0.29 1.64
C GLU A 168 -17.23 -0.51 0.59
N MET A 169 -16.34 -1.47 0.83
CA MET A 169 -15.34 -1.87 -0.14
C MET A 169 -15.09 -3.38 -0.13
N GLU A 170 -14.61 -3.88 -1.25
CA GLU A 170 -14.21 -5.26 -1.45
C GLU A 170 -12.73 -5.34 -1.82
N ASN A 171 -12.02 -6.30 -1.23
CA ASN A 171 -10.68 -6.70 -1.62
C ASN A 171 -10.70 -8.18 -1.94
N LYS A 172 -10.19 -8.55 -3.09
CA LYS A 172 -10.00 -9.95 -3.47
C LYS A 172 -8.61 -10.14 -4.07
N GLY A 173 -8.02 -11.27 -3.73
CA GLY A 173 -6.66 -11.49 -4.20
C GLY A 173 -6.21 -12.92 -3.99
N LEU A 174 -4.97 -13.10 -4.38
CA LEU A 174 -4.23 -14.33 -4.17
C LEU A 174 -2.84 -14.00 -3.63
N GLU A 175 -2.33 -14.91 -2.80
CA GLU A 175 -0.99 -14.82 -2.22
C GLU A 175 -0.33 -16.18 -2.33
N PHE A 176 0.97 -16.18 -2.59
CA PHE A 176 1.75 -17.41 -2.54
C PHE A 176 3.12 -17.17 -1.91
N GLN A 177 3.61 -18.20 -1.30
CA GLN A 177 4.97 -18.29 -0.80
C GLN A 177 5.57 -19.63 -1.24
N VAL A 178 6.78 -19.58 -1.73
CA VAL A 178 7.58 -20.76 -2.06
C VAL A 178 8.92 -20.62 -1.39
N ASP A 179 9.34 -21.61 -0.67
CA ASP A 179 10.71 -21.71 -0.16
C ASP A 179 11.29 -23.10 -0.46
N GLY A 180 12.55 -23.10 -0.83
CA GLY A 180 13.24 -24.33 -1.22
C GLY A 180 14.68 -24.38 -0.76
N MET A 181 15.05 -25.50 -0.15
CA MET A 181 16.42 -25.86 0.17
C MET A 181 17.02 -26.59 -1.03
N LEU A 182 17.69 -25.84 -1.92
CA LEU A 182 18.25 -26.37 -3.17
C LEU A 182 19.41 -27.31 -2.91
N VAL A 183 20.27 -26.97 -1.95
CA VAL A 183 21.41 -27.82 -1.55
C VAL A 183 21.55 -27.79 -0.02
N GLN A 184 21.75 -28.94 0.56
CA GLN A 184 22.02 -29.11 1.99
C GLN A 184 23.13 -30.12 2.19
N ARG A 185 24.31 -29.63 2.58
CA ARG A 185 25.51 -30.41 2.94
C ARG A 185 26.16 -29.83 4.18
N ASN A 186 27.06 -30.53 4.84
CA ASN A 186 27.66 -30.08 6.10
C ASN A 186 28.27 -28.70 6.06
N ASP A 187 28.98 -28.33 4.97
CA ASP A 187 29.69 -27.05 4.83
C ASP A 187 29.05 -26.13 3.78
N PHE A 188 27.92 -26.55 3.20
CA PHE A 188 27.25 -25.79 2.16
C PHE A 188 25.75 -25.99 2.24
N TYR A 189 25.02 -24.90 2.39
CA TYR A 189 23.58 -24.89 2.12
C TYR A 189 23.18 -23.70 1.24
N TRP A 190 22.16 -23.93 0.43
CA TRP A 190 21.58 -22.92 -0.41
C TRP A 190 20.06 -23.00 -0.38
N GLN A 191 19.45 -21.95 0.14
CA GLN A 191 18.01 -21.79 0.23
C GLN A 191 17.57 -20.61 -0.64
N VAL A 192 16.43 -20.75 -1.29
CA VAL A 192 15.75 -19.67 -2.02
C VAL A 192 14.32 -19.57 -1.53
N ALA A 193 13.80 -18.36 -1.48
CA ALA A 193 12.38 -18.13 -1.19
C ALA A 193 11.83 -17.04 -2.09
N ALA A 194 10.56 -17.18 -2.46
CA ALA A 194 9.83 -16.17 -3.22
C ALA A 194 8.42 -16.03 -2.65
N THR A 195 7.95 -14.80 -2.58
CA THR A 195 6.57 -14.49 -2.25
C THR A 195 5.93 -13.69 -3.38
N GLY A 196 4.64 -13.81 -3.55
CA GLY A 196 3.91 -12.99 -4.51
C GLY A 196 2.49 -12.74 -4.06
N SER A 197 1.96 -11.57 -4.36
CA SER A 197 0.59 -11.20 -4.06
C SER A 197 -0.03 -10.38 -5.19
N MET A 198 -1.30 -10.62 -5.43
CA MET A 198 -2.17 -9.82 -6.27
C MET A 198 -3.38 -9.42 -5.45
N ASN A 199 -3.71 -8.14 -5.42
CA ASN A 199 -4.93 -7.65 -4.80
C ASN A 199 -5.71 -6.80 -5.79
N ARG A 200 -7.03 -6.93 -5.77
CA ARG A 200 -7.94 -6.05 -6.48
C ARG A 200 -8.91 -5.46 -5.47
N ASN A 201 -8.80 -4.15 -5.31
CA ASN A 201 -9.69 -3.35 -4.49
C ASN A 201 -10.86 -2.83 -5.33
N ARG A 202 -12.04 -2.72 -4.73
CA ARG A 202 -13.21 -2.11 -5.34
C ARG A 202 -14.06 -1.41 -4.29
N ILE A 203 -14.40 -0.17 -4.56
CA ILE A 203 -15.39 0.59 -3.79
C ILE A 203 -16.78 0.10 -4.19
N LEU A 204 -17.58 -0.35 -3.23
CA LEU A 204 -18.94 -0.81 -3.47
C LEU A 204 -19.96 0.29 -3.22
N LYS A 205 -19.70 1.16 -2.23
CA LYS A 205 -20.61 2.22 -1.84
C LYS A 205 -19.87 3.41 -1.25
N ILE A 206 -20.23 4.60 -1.70
CA ILE A 206 -19.80 5.88 -1.13
C ILE A 206 -21.02 6.69 -0.70
N ASN A 207 -20.78 7.70 0.15
CA ASN A 207 -21.82 8.64 0.58
C ASN A 207 -21.76 9.97 -0.16
N SER A 208 -22.73 10.85 0.12
CA SER A 208 -22.81 12.20 -0.44
C SER A 208 -21.60 13.07 -0.07
N ALA A 209 -20.98 12.85 1.09
CA ALA A 209 -19.81 13.60 1.52
C ALA A 209 -18.56 13.29 0.70
N LEU A 210 -18.31 12.02 0.37
CA LEU A 210 -17.23 11.65 -0.54
C LEU A 210 -17.48 12.16 -1.96
N LYS A 211 -18.72 12.14 -2.43
CA LYS A 211 -19.08 12.76 -3.72
C LYS A 211 -18.73 14.25 -3.73
N LYS A 212 -19.08 14.97 -2.68
CA LYS A 212 -18.71 16.38 -2.53
C LYS A 212 -17.20 16.59 -2.43
N ALA A 213 -16.49 15.71 -1.70
CA ALA A 213 -15.03 15.78 -1.62
C ALA A 213 -14.36 15.55 -2.98
N ASN A 214 -14.92 14.69 -3.85
CA ASN A 214 -14.46 14.52 -5.23
C ASN A 214 -14.67 15.81 -6.06
N GLU A 215 -15.83 16.47 -5.94
CA GLU A 215 -16.09 17.74 -6.59
C GLU A 215 -15.14 18.84 -6.11
N ASP A 216 -14.88 18.90 -4.81
CA ASP A 216 -13.94 19.87 -4.24
C ASP A 216 -12.50 19.57 -4.67
N ALA A 217 -12.11 18.30 -4.79
CA ALA A 217 -10.80 17.90 -5.32
C ALA A 217 -10.59 18.36 -6.79
N ASN A 218 -11.65 18.47 -7.58
CA ASN A 218 -11.56 19.03 -8.95
C ASN A 218 -11.25 20.53 -8.98
N LYS A 219 -11.57 21.26 -7.92
CA LYS A 219 -11.34 22.71 -7.80
C LYS A 219 -9.97 23.03 -7.22
N VAL A 220 -9.28 22.06 -6.62
CA VAL A 220 -7.99 22.30 -5.97
C VAL A 220 -6.87 22.30 -7.00
N ASP A 221 -6.14 23.41 -7.05
CA ASP A 221 -4.91 23.49 -7.84
C ASP A 221 -3.78 22.76 -7.12
N SER A 222 -3.31 21.64 -7.69
CA SER A 222 -2.33 20.74 -7.07
C SER A 222 -1.26 20.29 -8.06
N LYS A 223 -0.09 19.89 -7.55
CA LYS A 223 1.04 19.39 -8.37
C LYS A 223 0.83 17.96 -8.84
N THR A 224 -0.02 17.20 -8.16
CA THR A 224 -0.32 15.79 -8.44
C THR A 224 -1.83 15.58 -8.50
N PRO A 225 -2.32 14.62 -9.31
CA PRO A 225 -3.72 14.23 -9.26
C PRO A 225 -4.13 13.87 -7.83
N LEU A 226 -5.21 14.45 -7.36
CA LEU A 226 -5.79 14.11 -6.06
C LEU A 226 -6.63 12.84 -6.17
N ALA A 227 -6.66 12.05 -5.10
CA ALA A 227 -7.49 10.87 -5.03
C ALA A 227 -8.98 11.24 -5.10
N GLN A 228 -9.73 10.51 -5.90
CA GLN A 228 -11.17 10.62 -6.05
C GLN A 228 -11.76 9.22 -5.99
N TYR A 229 -12.88 9.09 -5.29
CA TYR A 229 -13.47 7.79 -4.96
C TYR A 229 -14.83 7.64 -5.62
N GLU A 230 -14.98 6.65 -6.50
CA GLU A 230 -16.24 6.35 -7.15
C GLU A 230 -16.63 4.87 -6.99
N GLU A 231 -17.94 4.63 -6.97
CA GLU A 231 -18.45 3.27 -6.88
C GLU A 231 -18.05 2.44 -8.11
N GLY A 232 -17.54 1.26 -7.87
CA GLY A 232 -17.04 0.38 -8.91
C GLY A 232 -15.56 0.51 -9.22
N GLU A 233 -14.89 1.55 -8.74
CA GLU A 233 -13.48 1.81 -8.93
C GLU A 233 -12.63 1.36 -7.74
N SER A 234 -11.30 1.39 -7.92
CA SER A 234 -10.33 1.16 -6.85
C SER A 234 -10.13 2.42 -6.00
N THR A 235 -9.78 2.25 -4.72
CA THR A 235 -9.34 3.35 -3.86
C THR A 235 -8.01 3.97 -4.28
N SER A 236 -7.25 3.28 -5.14
CA SER A 236 -5.97 3.73 -5.72
C SER A 236 -6.09 4.12 -7.19
N ALA A 237 -7.32 4.31 -7.69
CA ALA A 237 -7.56 4.72 -9.07
C ALA A 237 -6.89 6.06 -9.40
N LEU A 238 -6.08 6.08 -10.45
CA LEU A 238 -5.44 7.29 -10.97
C LEU A 238 -6.33 7.91 -12.04
N LYS A 239 -6.84 9.09 -11.75
CA LYS A 239 -7.73 9.86 -12.63
C LYS A 239 -7.02 11.07 -13.23
N VAL A 240 -7.04 11.16 -14.54
CA VAL A 240 -6.42 12.25 -15.33
C VAL A 240 -7.27 12.54 -16.56
N VAL A 241 -7.07 13.70 -17.17
CA VAL A 241 -7.72 14.06 -18.43
C VAL A 241 -6.93 13.47 -19.61
N LYS A 242 -7.62 12.96 -20.62
CA LYS A 242 -6.99 12.42 -21.80
C LYS A 242 -6.45 13.53 -22.69
N SER A 243 -5.22 13.40 -23.17
CA SER A 243 -4.57 14.35 -24.07
C SER A 243 -4.39 13.75 -25.48
N ALA A 244 -4.61 14.55 -26.50
CA ALA A 244 -4.24 14.24 -27.87
C ALA A 244 -2.80 14.67 -28.20
N GLY A 245 -2.06 15.21 -27.21
CA GLY A 245 -0.71 15.74 -27.39
C GLY A 245 -0.70 17.25 -27.61
N ILE A 246 0.44 17.74 -28.10
CA ILE A 246 0.66 19.14 -28.40
C ILE A 246 0.31 19.43 -29.85
N ASP A 247 -0.52 20.44 -30.10
CA ASP A 247 -0.85 20.88 -31.44
C ASP A 247 0.39 21.48 -32.13
N PRO A 248 0.83 20.91 -33.27
CA PRO A 248 2.00 21.41 -33.97
C PRO A 248 1.87 22.85 -34.46
N ALA A 249 0.67 23.35 -34.71
CA ALA A 249 0.46 24.70 -35.21
C ALA A 249 0.58 25.77 -34.11
N THR A 250 0.08 25.48 -32.91
CA THR A 250 -0.06 26.48 -31.86
C THR A 250 0.86 26.23 -30.66
N GLY A 251 1.38 24.99 -30.47
CA GLY A 251 2.16 24.61 -29.31
C GLY A 251 1.35 24.39 -28.04
N GLN A 252 0.03 24.48 -28.12
CA GLN A 252 -0.90 24.25 -27.00
C GLN A 252 -1.23 22.77 -26.86
N GLU A 253 -1.60 22.33 -25.65
CA GLU A 253 -2.09 20.97 -25.41
C GLU A 253 -3.55 20.84 -25.86
N VAL A 254 -3.85 19.75 -26.55
CA VAL A 254 -5.21 19.39 -26.99
C VAL A 254 -5.76 18.33 -26.03
N PHE A 255 -6.85 18.66 -25.34
CA PHE A 255 -7.54 17.73 -24.44
C PHE A 255 -8.66 16.99 -25.16
N ILE A 256 -9.01 15.82 -24.66
CA ILE A 256 -10.11 15.01 -25.17
C ILE A 256 -11.14 14.88 -24.03
N LYS A 257 -12.32 15.41 -24.26
CA LYS A 257 -13.46 15.30 -23.34
C LYS A 257 -13.95 13.86 -23.21
N LEU A 258 -14.72 13.54 -22.19
CA LEU A 258 -15.32 12.21 -22.01
C LEU A 258 -16.21 11.79 -23.19
N ASN A 259 -16.81 12.75 -23.92
CA ASN A 259 -17.60 12.49 -25.13
C ASN A 259 -16.74 12.27 -26.41
N GLY A 260 -15.40 12.36 -26.30
CA GLY A 260 -14.46 12.21 -27.42
C GLY A 260 -14.15 13.50 -28.19
N GLU A 261 -14.78 14.61 -27.87
CA GLU A 261 -14.52 15.91 -28.49
C GLU A 261 -13.13 16.46 -28.13
N ARG A 262 -12.42 17.06 -29.08
CA ARG A 262 -11.13 17.73 -28.84
C ARG A 262 -11.36 19.19 -28.47
N THR A 263 -10.58 19.68 -27.50
CA THR A 263 -10.64 21.05 -27.04
C THR A 263 -9.27 21.54 -26.56
N PHE A 264 -9.04 22.84 -26.56
CA PHE A 264 -7.88 23.47 -25.93
C PHE A 264 -8.18 23.85 -24.44
N GLU A 265 -9.43 23.76 -24.02
CA GLU A 265 -9.82 24.08 -22.65
C GLU A 265 -9.75 22.83 -21.75
N TYR A 266 -8.97 22.93 -20.67
CA TYR A 266 -8.88 21.89 -19.66
C TYR A 266 -10.08 21.89 -18.74
N SER A 267 -10.75 20.77 -18.57
CA SER A 267 -11.75 20.58 -17.52
C SER A 267 -11.39 19.37 -16.64
N ALA A 268 -11.40 19.58 -15.32
CA ALA A 268 -11.22 18.50 -14.36
C ALA A 268 -12.38 17.50 -14.35
N ASP A 269 -13.52 17.85 -14.92
CA ASP A 269 -14.69 16.96 -15.04
C ASP A 269 -14.53 15.92 -16.16
N ASP A 270 -13.55 16.12 -17.06
CA ASP A 270 -13.21 15.19 -18.14
C ASP A 270 -12.17 14.12 -17.73
N LYS A 271 -11.89 13.99 -16.44
CA LYS A 271 -11.00 12.95 -15.92
C LYS A 271 -11.58 11.56 -16.13
N PHE A 272 -10.72 10.62 -16.49
CA PHE A 272 -11.04 9.17 -16.58
C PHE A 272 -10.02 8.36 -15.79
N VAL A 273 -10.36 7.13 -15.43
CA VAL A 273 -9.45 6.19 -14.77
C VAL A 273 -8.48 5.62 -15.81
N ILE A 274 -7.20 5.93 -15.67
CA ILE A 274 -6.16 5.37 -16.56
C ILE A 274 -5.61 4.05 -16.00
N GLY A 275 -5.66 3.85 -14.70
CA GLY A 275 -5.21 2.66 -14.02
C GLY A 275 -5.12 2.84 -12.51
N ASP A 276 -4.42 1.94 -11.84
CA ASP A 276 -4.19 1.96 -10.40
C ASP A 276 -2.76 2.34 -10.06
N THR A 277 -2.58 3.12 -8.99
CA THR A 277 -1.26 3.40 -8.41
C THR A 277 -0.71 2.22 -7.60
N GLU A 278 -1.58 1.30 -7.18
CA GLU A 278 -1.17 0.03 -6.59
C GLU A 278 -0.67 -0.95 -7.67
N PRO A 279 0.44 -1.66 -7.42
CA PRO A 279 0.94 -2.65 -8.36
C PRO A 279 -0.04 -3.83 -8.48
N LYS A 280 -0.23 -4.32 -9.71
CA LYS A 280 -1.04 -5.51 -9.98
C LYS A 280 -0.44 -6.78 -9.38
N PHE A 281 0.89 -6.83 -9.31
CA PHE A 281 1.64 -7.94 -8.76
C PHE A 281 2.85 -7.41 -8.00
N ARG A 282 3.03 -7.87 -6.77
CA ARG A 282 4.18 -7.52 -5.92
C ARG A 282 4.64 -8.72 -5.11
N GLY A 283 5.90 -8.69 -4.70
CA GLY A 283 6.45 -9.73 -3.87
C GLY A 283 7.94 -9.56 -3.59
N THR A 284 8.51 -10.63 -3.07
CA THR A 284 9.92 -10.67 -2.71
C THR A 284 10.58 -11.92 -3.27
N VAL A 285 11.86 -11.82 -3.55
CA VAL A 285 12.73 -12.96 -3.84
C VAL A 285 13.93 -12.85 -2.92
N SER A 286 14.25 -13.93 -2.22
CA SER A 286 15.42 -13.96 -1.36
C SER A 286 16.26 -15.23 -1.59
N THR A 287 17.55 -15.11 -1.34
CA THR A 287 18.45 -16.24 -1.33
C THR A 287 19.35 -16.16 -0.10
N ASN A 288 19.56 -17.32 0.50
CA ASN A 288 20.44 -17.51 1.65
C ASN A 288 21.42 -18.61 1.30
N LEU A 289 22.70 -18.26 1.24
CA LEU A 289 23.79 -19.14 0.87
C LEU A 289 24.82 -19.17 2.00
N PHE A 290 25.20 -20.33 2.42
CA PHE A 290 26.28 -20.55 3.37
C PHE A 290 27.32 -21.50 2.78
N TYR A 291 28.58 -21.12 2.88
CA TYR A 291 29.71 -21.95 2.43
C TYR A 291 30.93 -21.74 3.33
N LYS A 292 31.30 -22.79 4.07
CA LYS A 292 32.54 -22.86 4.90
C LYS A 292 32.76 -21.62 5.79
N GLY A 293 31.71 -21.14 6.43
CA GLY A 293 31.75 -19.93 7.29
C GLY A 293 31.33 -18.65 6.61
N PHE A 294 31.33 -18.57 5.28
CA PHE A 294 30.76 -17.45 4.55
C PHE A 294 29.24 -17.55 4.51
N SER A 295 28.55 -16.47 4.79
CA SER A 295 27.11 -16.34 4.65
C SER A 295 26.76 -15.19 3.71
N LEU A 296 25.85 -15.40 2.78
CA LEU A 296 25.33 -14.37 1.89
C LEU A 296 23.80 -14.44 1.90
N TYR A 297 23.16 -13.35 2.28
CA TYR A 297 21.73 -13.17 2.15
C TYR A 297 21.43 -12.00 1.21
N LEU A 298 20.57 -12.25 0.23
CA LEU A 298 20.08 -11.22 -0.69
C LEU A 298 18.56 -11.19 -0.59
N LEU A 299 17.99 -9.99 -0.57
CA LEU A 299 16.55 -9.76 -0.63
C LEU A 299 16.23 -8.73 -1.72
N GLY A 300 15.52 -9.17 -2.72
CA GLY A 300 14.92 -8.35 -3.75
C GLY A 300 13.41 -8.19 -3.54
N ARG A 301 12.88 -7.01 -3.85
CA ARG A 301 11.44 -6.71 -3.92
C ARG A 301 11.08 -6.37 -5.35
N TYR A 302 9.97 -6.86 -5.83
CA TYR A 302 9.45 -6.53 -7.14
C TYR A 302 8.01 -6.04 -7.07
N GLU A 303 7.69 -5.06 -7.92
CA GLU A 303 6.38 -4.45 -8.07
C GLU A 303 6.14 -4.24 -9.55
N CYS A 304 5.00 -4.71 -10.05
CA CYS A 304 4.72 -4.70 -11.48
C CYS A 304 3.31 -4.16 -11.76
N GLY A 305 3.23 -3.29 -12.76
CA GLY A 305 1.97 -2.86 -13.34
C GLY A 305 1.23 -1.77 -12.59
N ALA A 306 1.89 -1.05 -11.69
CA ALA A 306 1.40 0.21 -11.14
C ALA A 306 1.37 1.31 -12.19
N TYR A 307 0.46 2.26 -12.07
CA TYR A 307 0.47 3.50 -12.84
C TYR A 307 0.96 4.64 -11.96
N LEU A 308 1.84 5.45 -12.51
CA LEU A 308 2.48 6.54 -11.81
C LEU A 308 2.28 7.84 -12.57
N TYR A 309 1.87 8.90 -11.90
CA TYR A 309 1.94 10.25 -12.44
C TYR A 309 3.33 10.82 -12.19
N ASN A 310 4.10 11.06 -13.28
CA ASN A 310 5.47 11.57 -13.20
C ASN A 310 5.47 13.08 -12.92
N THR A 311 5.31 13.43 -11.66
CA THR A 311 5.26 14.81 -11.18
C THR A 311 6.50 15.60 -11.57
N THR A 312 7.69 14.96 -11.56
CA THR A 312 8.93 15.65 -11.95
C THR A 312 8.88 16.10 -13.40
N ARG A 313 8.43 15.23 -14.32
CA ARG A 313 8.27 15.63 -15.73
C ARG A 313 7.23 16.73 -15.91
N ALA A 314 6.13 16.66 -15.19
CA ALA A 314 5.06 17.64 -15.27
C ALA A 314 5.49 18.99 -14.69
N THR A 315 6.11 19.02 -13.50
CA THR A 315 6.39 20.29 -12.79
C THR A 315 7.78 20.87 -13.06
N LYS A 316 8.80 20.00 -13.27
CA LYS A 316 10.20 20.45 -13.40
C LYS A 316 10.67 20.51 -14.85
N VAL A 317 9.99 19.82 -15.76
CA VAL A 317 10.32 19.84 -17.18
C VAL A 317 9.30 20.67 -17.94
N GLU A 318 8.01 20.31 -17.96
CA GLU A 318 7.01 21.08 -18.68
C GLU A 318 6.73 22.42 -18.01
N GLY A 319 6.38 22.44 -16.75
CA GLY A 319 6.10 23.63 -15.95
C GLY A 319 7.35 24.29 -15.33
N ALA A 320 8.50 24.16 -15.97
CA ALA A 320 9.77 24.73 -15.45
C ALA A 320 9.66 26.25 -15.35
N ASP A 321 10.17 26.80 -14.22
CA ASP A 321 10.35 28.23 -14.05
C ASP A 321 11.71 28.63 -14.63
N PRO A 322 11.76 29.37 -15.76
CA PRO A 322 13.02 29.74 -16.41
C PRO A 322 13.85 30.76 -15.61
N LYS A 323 13.31 31.33 -14.54
CA LYS A 323 14.03 32.19 -13.59
C LYS A 323 14.84 31.41 -12.57
N LYS A 324 14.69 30.09 -12.52
CA LYS A 324 15.38 29.20 -11.58
C LYS A 324 16.24 28.19 -12.34
N ASN A 325 17.08 27.45 -11.62
CA ASN A 325 17.78 26.32 -12.20
C ASN A 325 16.77 25.30 -12.76
N ALA A 326 16.75 25.19 -14.06
CA ALA A 326 15.85 24.29 -14.78
C ALA A 326 16.52 22.97 -15.14
N ASP A 327 15.73 21.91 -15.21
CA ASP A 327 16.18 20.62 -15.74
C ASP A 327 16.61 20.77 -17.20
N LYS A 328 17.73 20.16 -17.60
CA LYS A 328 18.23 20.23 -18.98
C LYS A 328 17.24 19.69 -20.03
N ARG A 329 16.29 18.83 -19.61
CA ARG A 329 15.22 18.29 -20.47
C ARG A 329 14.21 19.34 -20.88
N VAL A 330 14.17 20.52 -20.23
CA VAL A 330 13.26 21.63 -20.58
C VAL A 330 13.38 22.04 -22.03
N PHE A 331 14.59 21.94 -22.60
CA PHE A 331 14.85 22.31 -24.00
C PHE A 331 14.68 21.15 -24.99
N SER A 332 14.54 19.92 -24.51
CA SER A 332 14.37 18.75 -25.36
C SER A 332 12.89 18.41 -25.56
N SER A 333 12.52 18.00 -26.76
CA SER A 333 11.14 17.59 -27.10
C SER A 333 10.06 18.63 -26.77
N ARG A 334 10.44 19.90 -26.74
CA ARG A 334 9.55 21.04 -26.52
C ARG A 334 9.21 21.74 -27.83
N TRP A 335 7.96 22.12 -27.97
CA TRP A 335 7.51 22.93 -29.10
C TRP A 335 8.16 24.34 -29.05
N LYS A 336 8.63 24.84 -30.20
CA LYS A 336 9.29 26.15 -30.35
C LYS A 336 8.79 26.92 -31.54
N ASN A 337 8.47 26.23 -32.65
CA ASN A 337 8.03 26.86 -33.88
C ASN A 337 6.83 26.09 -34.46
N PRO A 338 5.93 26.79 -35.16
CA PRO A 338 4.84 26.14 -35.92
C PRO A 338 5.36 25.02 -36.82
N GLY A 339 4.76 23.82 -36.66
CA GLY A 339 5.17 22.59 -37.34
C GLY A 339 5.99 21.65 -36.50
N ASP A 340 6.47 22.03 -35.33
CA ASP A 340 7.21 21.16 -34.45
C ASP A 340 6.33 20.04 -33.88
N ILE A 341 6.81 18.80 -33.96
CA ILE A 341 6.22 17.65 -33.26
C ILE A 341 6.90 17.54 -31.89
N ALA A 342 6.19 17.87 -30.83
CA ALA A 342 6.77 17.97 -29.49
C ALA A 342 5.96 17.20 -28.45
N PHE A 343 6.64 16.74 -27.40
CA PHE A 343 5.99 16.13 -26.24
C PHE A 343 5.58 17.19 -25.20
N TYR A 344 6.39 18.24 -25.04
CA TYR A 344 6.13 19.35 -24.10
C TYR A 344 5.60 20.56 -24.86
N LYS A 345 4.63 21.25 -24.27
CA LYS A 345 4.04 22.45 -24.83
C LYS A 345 5.03 23.63 -24.92
N ASP A 346 4.65 24.69 -25.59
CA ASP A 346 5.43 25.94 -25.59
C ASP A 346 5.71 26.40 -24.15
N ILE A 347 6.90 26.91 -23.91
CA ILE A 347 7.29 27.45 -22.59
C ILE A 347 6.48 28.72 -22.24
N ALA A 348 6.03 29.47 -23.24
CA ALA A 348 5.22 30.65 -23.09
C ALA A 348 3.76 30.35 -22.77
N ASP A 349 3.28 29.14 -23.10
CA ASP A 349 1.90 28.67 -22.77
C ASP A 349 1.77 28.20 -21.31
N SER A 350 2.62 28.68 -20.42
CA SER A 350 2.44 28.48 -19.00
C SER A 350 1.53 29.57 -18.43
N GLU A 351 0.43 29.20 -17.79
CA GLU A 351 -0.47 30.11 -17.05
C GLU A 351 0.21 30.82 -15.87
N GLY A 352 1.50 31.04 -15.96
CA GLY A 352 2.41 31.55 -14.97
C GLY A 352 3.57 30.56 -14.73
N TRP A 353 4.78 31.08 -14.67
CA TRP A 353 5.97 30.26 -14.42
C TRP A 353 5.92 29.63 -13.03
N GLY A 354 6.01 28.30 -12.98
CA GLY A 354 5.85 27.55 -11.75
C GLY A 354 4.41 27.23 -11.37
N ALA A 355 3.45 27.48 -12.26
CA ALA A 355 2.06 27.02 -12.12
C ALA A 355 1.98 25.49 -12.02
N ASN A 356 0.96 24.98 -11.35
CA ASN A 356 0.73 23.56 -11.26
C ASN A 356 0.34 22.99 -12.63
N PRO A 357 0.81 21.79 -12.98
CA PRO A 357 0.52 21.20 -14.28
C PRO A 357 -0.94 20.78 -14.37
N LYS A 358 -1.49 20.83 -15.57
CA LYS A 358 -2.77 20.18 -15.89
C LYS A 358 -2.56 18.66 -15.85
N HIS A 359 -3.42 17.94 -15.14
CA HIS A 359 -3.24 16.50 -14.92
C HIS A 359 -3.74 15.71 -16.12
N THR A 360 -2.83 15.39 -17.04
CA THR A 360 -3.13 14.61 -18.25
C THR A 360 -2.37 13.29 -18.29
N ASP A 361 -2.84 12.37 -19.14
CA ASP A 361 -2.25 11.06 -19.33
C ASP A 361 -0.85 11.09 -19.96
N ARG A 362 -0.41 12.22 -20.54
CA ARG A 362 0.96 12.40 -21.05
C ARG A 362 2.04 12.17 -19.99
N PHE A 363 1.72 12.40 -18.71
CA PHE A 363 2.65 12.21 -17.59
C PHE A 363 2.40 10.94 -16.81
N VAL A 364 1.47 10.10 -17.27
CA VAL A 364 1.21 8.82 -16.64
C VAL A 364 2.07 7.73 -17.30
N GLU A 365 2.81 7.02 -16.48
CA GLU A 365 3.70 5.95 -16.91
C GLU A 365 3.37 4.66 -16.15
N LYS A 366 3.42 3.52 -16.86
CA LYS A 366 3.26 2.21 -16.22
C LYS A 366 4.59 1.76 -15.68
N GLU A 367 4.65 1.58 -14.36
CA GLU A 367 5.88 1.28 -13.65
C GLU A 367 6.03 -0.22 -13.33
N ASN A 368 7.23 -0.73 -13.58
CA ASN A 368 7.71 -2.01 -13.07
C ASN A 368 9.03 -1.76 -12.35
N VAL A 369 9.12 -2.24 -11.13
CA VAL A 369 10.26 -1.97 -10.24
C VAL A 369 10.83 -3.26 -9.70
N PHE A 370 12.14 -3.34 -9.66
CA PHE A 370 12.87 -4.30 -8.84
C PHE A 370 13.85 -3.53 -7.94
N THR A 371 13.78 -3.78 -6.64
CA THR A 371 14.67 -3.17 -5.65
C THR A 371 15.47 -4.24 -4.95
N LEU A 372 16.81 -4.17 -5.06
CA LEU A 372 17.69 -4.94 -4.20
C LEU A 372 17.77 -4.23 -2.84
N GLY A 373 16.89 -4.69 -1.92
CA GLY A 373 16.65 -4.03 -0.65
C GLY A 373 17.70 -4.36 0.40
N THR A 374 18.19 -5.61 0.44
CA THR A 374 19.16 -6.02 1.45
C THR A 374 20.22 -6.94 0.85
N VAL A 375 21.47 -6.66 1.17
CA VAL A 375 22.60 -7.57 0.99
C VAL A 375 23.30 -7.70 2.33
N ASN A 376 23.31 -8.91 2.87
CA ASN A 376 24.05 -9.22 4.10
C ASN A 376 25.12 -10.25 3.75
N PHE A 377 26.36 -9.86 3.93
CA PHE A 377 27.50 -10.74 3.77
C PHE A 377 28.21 -10.89 5.11
N GLY A 378 28.49 -12.12 5.52
CA GLY A 378 29.15 -12.41 6.79
C GLY A 378 30.16 -13.53 6.68
N TYR A 379 31.09 -13.52 7.63
CA TYR A 379 32.02 -14.62 7.82
C TYR A 379 32.09 -15.01 9.30
N GLU A 380 31.86 -16.28 9.57
CA GLU A 380 31.99 -16.88 10.88
C GLU A 380 33.31 -17.63 10.95
N PHE A 381 34.17 -17.22 11.90
CA PHE A 381 35.49 -17.80 12.07
C PHE A 381 35.40 -19.20 12.68
N ARG A 382 36.31 -20.09 12.24
CA ARG A 382 36.34 -21.44 12.76
C ARG A 382 36.73 -21.47 14.24
N PRO A 383 36.21 -22.42 15.03
CA PRO A 383 36.50 -22.54 16.46
C PRO A 383 38.00 -22.54 16.81
N ASN A 384 38.81 -23.15 15.95
CA ASN A 384 40.28 -23.17 16.15
C ASN A 384 40.95 -21.79 16.07
N ILE A 385 40.34 -20.83 15.37
CA ILE A 385 40.83 -19.43 15.31
C ILE A 385 40.31 -18.68 16.53
N CYS A 386 39.05 -18.87 16.85
CA CYS A 386 38.38 -18.22 17.99
C CYS A 386 39.07 -18.58 19.32
N SER A 387 39.44 -19.82 19.51
CA SER A 387 40.12 -20.29 20.73
C SER A 387 41.51 -19.66 20.92
N LYS A 388 42.23 -19.36 19.82
CA LYS A 388 43.56 -18.72 19.91
C LYS A 388 43.49 -17.26 20.40
N ILE A 389 42.36 -16.62 20.21
CA ILE A 389 42.11 -15.23 20.65
C ILE A 389 41.22 -15.15 21.89
N GLY A 390 40.93 -16.30 22.53
CA GLY A 390 40.19 -16.33 23.79
C GLY A 390 38.67 -16.12 23.69
N VAL A 391 38.09 -16.31 22.51
CA VAL A 391 36.64 -16.19 22.30
C VAL A 391 36.03 -17.54 21.84
N ARG A 392 34.75 -17.75 22.13
CA ARG A 392 34.02 -18.95 21.69
C ARG A 392 33.54 -18.85 20.25
N ASN A 393 33.09 -17.66 19.86
CA ASN A 393 32.61 -17.37 18.52
C ASN A 393 33.05 -15.98 18.10
N LEU A 394 33.38 -15.83 16.83
CA LEU A 394 33.67 -14.54 16.20
C LEU A 394 33.02 -14.51 14.82
N ARG A 395 32.17 -13.49 14.60
CA ARG A 395 31.53 -13.24 13.31
C ARG A 395 31.75 -11.79 12.91
N VAL A 396 32.12 -11.57 11.67
CA VAL A 396 32.15 -10.23 11.03
C VAL A 396 31.08 -10.22 9.93
N GLY A 397 30.46 -9.07 9.74
CA GLY A 397 29.43 -8.91 8.73
C GLY A 397 29.34 -7.50 8.18
N VAL A 398 28.80 -7.43 7.00
CA VAL A 398 28.44 -6.19 6.31
C VAL A 398 26.98 -6.29 5.91
N ASN A 399 26.19 -5.31 6.28
CA ASN A 399 24.80 -5.17 5.89
C ASN A 399 24.63 -3.91 5.04
N LEU A 400 24.08 -4.07 3.86
CA LEU A 400 23.77 -2.98 2.93
C LEU A 400 22.25 -2.95 2.73
N THR A 401 21.67 -1.75 2.81
CA THR A 401 20.23 -1.55 2.63
C THR A 401 19.94 -0.57 1.49
N ASP A 402 18.85 -0.82 0.75
CA ASP A 402 18.34 -0.02 -0.38
C ASP A 402 19.42 0.30 -1.44
N ILE A 403 20.14 -0.74 -1.89
CA ILE A 403 21.35 -0.62 -2.70
C ILE A 403 21.03 -0.14 -4.10
N VAL A 404 20.10 -0.80 -4.79
CA VAL A 404 19.77 -0.52 -6.19
C VAL A 404 18.28 -0.66 -6.41
N ARG A 405 17.72 0.30 -7.14
CA ARG A 405 16.35 0.25 -7.66
C ARG A 405 16.40 0.33 -9.18
N TRP A 406 15.95 -0.72 -9.83
CA TRP A 406 15.73 -0.74 -11.28
C TRP A 406 14.26 -0.48 -11.53
N SER A 407 13.98 0.54 -12.35
CA SER A 407 12.63 0.89 -12.78
C SER A 407 12.67 1.21 -14.28
N ASN A 408 11.63 0.85 -15.00
CA ASN A 408 11.44 1.28 -16.38
C ASN A 408 11.01 2.75 -16.48
N VAL A 409 10.60 3.36 -15.36
CA VAL A 409 10.27 4.79 -15.27
C VAL A 409 11.41 5.53 -14.59
N LYS A 410 11.89 6.61 -15.22
CA LYS A 410 12.91 7.49 -14.65
C LYS A 410 12.26 8.49 -13.71
N ILE A 411 12.38 8.21 -12.41
CA ILE A 411 11.96 9.13 -11.34
C ILE A 411 13.22 9.62 -10.64
N GLU A 412 13.34 10.92 -10.50
CA GLU A 412 14.41 11.52 -9.69
C GLU A 412 14.11 11.27 -8.22
N ARG A 413 15.02 10.54 -7.57
CA ARG A 413 14.97 10.27 -6.12
C ARG A 413 15.81 11.32 -5.38
N GLY A 414 15.38 11.65 -4.17
CA GLY A 414 16.15 12.57 -3.32
C GLY A 414 16.05 14.04 -3.70
N THR A 415 15.04 14.44 -4.49
CA THR A 415 14.82 15.85 -4.83
C THR A 415 14.30 16.69 -3.66
N THR A 416 13.61 16.07 -2.72
CA THR A 416 13.09 16.71 -1.50
C THR A 416 13.90 16.33 -0.27
N TYR A 417 14.26 15.05 -0.17
CA TYR A 417 15.13 14.50 0.86
C TYR A 417 16.27 13.73 0.19
N LEU A 418 17.47 13.88 0.71
CA LEU A 418 18.63 13.14 0.19
C LEU A 418 18.39 11.63 0.32
N TYR A 419 18.59 10.94 -0.80
CA TYR A 419 18.55 9.49 -0.80
C TYR A 419 19.90 8.97 -0.26
N SER A 420 19.82 8.09 0.74
CA SER A 420 21.02 7.46 1.32
C SER A 420 20.91 5.95 1.25
N ASN A 421 22.00 5.29 0.89
CA ASN A 421 22.17 3.86 1.05
C ASN A 421 22.64 3.58 2.48
N GLY A 422 22.03 2.59 3.13
CA GLY A 422 22.48 2.15 4.44
C GLY A 422 23.68 1.21 4.32
N PHE A 423 24.68 1.43 5.17
CA PHE A 423 25.86 0.61 5.27
C PHE A 423 26.22 0.38 6.74
N GLU A 424 26.28 -0.87 7.16
CA GLU A 424 26.53 -1.25 8.54
C GLU A 424 27.58 -2.35 8.61
N PHE A 425 28.55 -2.18 9.49
CA PHE A 425 29.50 -3.23 9.88
C PHE A 425 29.07 -3.84 11.20
N THR A 426 29.08 -5.15 11.26
CA THR A 426 28.81 -5.90 12.48
C THR A 426 30.01 -6.75 12.87
N LEU A 427 30.38 -6.65 14.14
CA LEU A 427 31.31 -7.55 14.80
C LEU A 427 30.61 -8.19 15.99
N SER A 428 30.44 -9.50 15.96
CA SER A 428 29.80 -10.25 17.03
C SER A 428 30.78 -11.24 17.60
N THR A 429 30.93 -11.26 18.92
CA THR A 429 31.77 -12.21 19.63
C THR A 429 31.09 -12.73 20.89
N THR A 430 31.36 -13.96 21.23
CA THR A 430 30.94 -14.61 22.49
C THR A 430 32.19 -15.09 23.20
N PHE A 431 32.32 -14.72 24.47
CA PHE A 431 33.44 -15.10 25.33
C PHE A 431 33.19 -16.43 26.07
#